data_d8d4224dc724d70f8389b4faffdae673
#
_entry.id   d8d4224dc724d70f8389b4faffdae673
#
_cell.length_a   1.000
_cell.length_b   1.000
_cell.length_c   1.000
_cell.angle_alpha   90.00
_cell.angle_beta   90.00
_cell.angle_gamma   90.00
#
_symmetry.space_group_name_H-M   'P 1'
#
loop_
_entity.id
_entity.type
_entity.pdbx_description
1 polymer ?
#
loop_
_entity_poly.entity_id
_entity_poly.type
_entity_poly.pdbx_seq_one_letter_code
_entity_poly.pdbx_strand_id
1 'polypeptide(L)'
;MDVICDTSFLMVFVSTPIGQIDKIEAYFGKLNFLIPDVVISELKDLEHKTGPKRSRMVKTAIEMSFSKFKVVNVLKSRHVDEAIIDYAITHKCAVATIDRDLRRRLMLNNLVILTLSKNKLIIASQSKT
;
A
#
# COMPACT_ATOMS: atom_id res chain seq x y z
N MET A 1 -7.51 10.80 -5.00
CA MET A 1 -6.47 10.01 -5.69
C MET A 1 -6.47 8.60 -5.12
N ASP A 2 -6.53 7.62 -5.98
CA ASP A 2 -6.46 6.22 -5.58
C ASP A 2 -5.02 5.83 -5.31
N VAL A 3 -4.79 5.12 -4.20
CA VAL A 3 -3.46 4.70 -3.75
C VAL A 3 -3.50 3.21 -3.46
N ILE A 4 -2.80 2.42 -4.27
CA ILE A 4 -2.71 0.98 -4.03
C ILE A 4 -1.58 0.69 -3.05
N CYS A 5 -1.84 -0.14 -2.04
CA CYS A 5 -0.93 -0.39 -0.93
C CYS A 5 -0.33 -1.79 -1.03
N ASP A 6 0.98 -1.89 -0.76
CA ASP A 6 1.60 -3.20 -0.58
C ASP A 6 1.47 -3.68 0.87
N THR A 7 1.87 -4.92 1.11
CA THR A 7 1.76 -5.55 2.43
C THR A 7 2.59 -4.83 3.49
N SER A 8 3.81 -4.45 3.15
CA SER A 8 4.72 -3.82 4.11
C SER A 8 4.21 -2.45 4.57
N PHE A 9 3.71 -1.64 3.63
CA PHE A 9 3.11 -0.35 3.94
C PHE A 9 1.87 -0.52 4.83
N LEU A 10 0.98 -1.41 4.44
CA LEU A 10 -0.27 -1.63 5.15
C LEU A 10 -0.04 -2.05 6.61
N MET A 11 0.91 -2.93 6.86
CA MET A 11 1.23 -3.40 8.21
C MET A 11 1.65 -2.26 9.12
N VAL A 12 2.48 -1.35 8.65
CA VAL A 12 2.90 -0.19 9.44
C VAL A 12 1.75 0.81 9.57
N PHE A 13 1.02 1.03 8.49
CA PHE A 13 -0.05 2.04 8.43
C PHE A 13 -1.16 1.75 9.44
N VAL A 14 -1.50 0.48 9.65
CA VAL A 14 -2.57 0.11 10.59
C VAL A 14 -2.10 -0.04 12.03
N SER A 15 -0.81 -0.19 12.26
CA SER A 15 -0.26 -0.45 13.59
C SER A 15 0.33 0.76 14.29
N THR A 16 0.47 1.87 13.58
CA THR A 16 1.14 3.08 14.08
C THR A 16 0.37 4.32 13.62
N PRO A 17 0.17 5.33 14.48
CA PRO A 17 -0.41 6.61 14.05
C PRO A 17 0.49 7.25 12.99
N ILE A 18 -0.12 7.63 11.87
CA ILE A 18 0.61 8.21 10.73
C ILE A 18 0.24 9.68 10.59
N GLY A 19 1.27 10.54 10.58
CA GLY A 19 1.13 11.98 10.40
C GLY A 19 1.16 12.41 8.95
N GLN A 20 0.72 13.63 8.70
CA GLN A 20 0.82 14.34 7.43
C GLN A 20 -0.06 13.82 6.28
N ILE A 21 -1.02 12.95 6.57
CA ILE A 21 -1.99 12.51 5.55
C ILE A 21 -2.74 13.73 4.99
N ASP A 22 -3.15 14.64 5.85
CA ASP A 22 -3.86 15.86 5.47
C ASP A 22 -3.03 16.76 4.53
N LYS A 23 -1.72 16.83 4.72
CA LYS A 23 -0.83 17.59 3.82
C LYS A 23 -0.76 16.98 2.43
N ILE A 24 -0.70 15.66 2.35
CA ILE A 24 -0.72 14.97 1.07
C ILE A 24 -2.08 15.15 0.40
N GLU A 25 -3.16 15.07 1.16
CA GLU A 25 -4.52 15.29 0.66
C GLU A 25 -4.75 16.72 0.20
N ALA A 26 -4.10 17.70 0.84
CA ALA A 26 -4.18 19.08 0.38
C ALA A 26 -3.57 19.25 -1.02
N TYR A 27 -2.58 18.43 -1.35
CA TYR A 27 -1.90 18.47 -2.64
C TYR A 27 -2.64 17.67 -3.73
N PHE A 28 -3.07 16.45 -3.40
CA PHE A 28 -3.63 15.49 -4.38
C PHE A 28 -5.15 15.31 -4.27
N GLY A 29 -5.80 15.90 -3.27
CA GLY A 29 -7.17 15.58 -2.92
C GLY A 29 -7.24 14.35 -2.01
N LYS A 30 -8.46 13.93 -1.71
CA LYS A 30 -8.68 12.81 -0.79
C LYS A 30 -7.99 11.54 -1.30
N LEU A 31 -7.28 10.86 -0.38
CA LEU A 31 -6.62 9.59 -0.67
C LEU A 31 -7.58 8.44 -0.42
N ASN A 32 -7.76 7.60 -1.44
CA ASN A 32 -8.55 6.37 -1.34
C ASN A 32 -7.58 5.21 -1.35
N PHE A 33 -7.39 4.56 -0.19
CA PHE A 33 -6.46 3.45 -0.06
C PHE A 33 -7.10 2.17 -0.58
N LEU A 34 -6.45 1.56 -1.57
CA LEU A 34 -6.89 0.33 -2.21
C LEU A 34 -5.97 -0.81 -1.77
N ILE A 35 -6.58 -1.90 -1.33
CA ILE A 35 -5.83 -3.08 -0.88
C ILE A 35 -6.07 -4.21 -1.87
N PRO A 36 -5.02 -4.67 -2.57
CA PRO A 36 -5.17 -5.78 -3.50
C PRO A 36 -5.60 -7.07 -2.78
N ASP A 37 -6.45 -7.84 -3.41
CA ASP A 37 -6.86 -9.14 -2.88
C ASP A 37 -5.66 -10.07 -2.65
N VAL A 38 -4.63 -9.97 -3.48
CA VAL A 38 -3.38 -10.74 -3.31
C VAL A 38 -2.64 -10.36 -2.03
N VAL A 39 -2.74 -9.09 -1.59
CA VAL A 39 -2.20 -8.65 -0.31
C VAL A 39 -2.98 -9.27 0.85
N ILE A 40 -4.30 -9.35 0.74
CA ILE A 40 -5.13 -10.03 1.74
C ILE A 40 -4.73 -11.49 1.88
N SER A 41 -4.51 -12.19 0.75
CA SER A 41 -4.04 -13.57 0.76
C SER A 41 -2.69 -13.73 1.44
N GLU A 42 -1.76 -12.83 1.16
CA GLU A 42 -0.43 -12.81 1.80
C GLU A 42 -0.55 -12.56 3.31
N LEU A 43 -1.43 -11.66 3.72
CA LEU A 43 -1.68 -11.40 5.14
C LEU A 43 -2.26 -12.61 5.85
N LYS A 44 -3.20 -13.32 5.23
CA LYS A 44 -3.78 -14.54 5.80
C LYS A 44 -2.71 -15.62 5.99
N ASP A 45 -1.80 -15.76 5.05
CA ASP A 45 -0.68 -16.70 5.18
C ASP A 45 0.24 -16.30 6.34
N LEU A 46 0.55 -15.01 6.47
CA LEU A 46 1.38 -14.50 7.56
C LEU A 46 0.75 -14.71 8.94
N GLU A 47 -0.57 -14.62 9.05
CA GLU A 47 -1.28 -14.82 10.32
C GLU A 47 -0.96 -16.17 10.93
N HIS A 48 -0.82 -17.19 10.10
CA HIS A 48 -0.56 -18.57 10.56
C HIS A 48 0.93 -18.88 10.78
N LYS A 49 1.83 -18.01 10.32
CA LYS A 49 3.27 -18.23 10.33
C LYS A 49 4.04 -17.35 11.31
N THR A 50 3.35 -16.48 12.04
CA THR A 50 3.99 -15.51 12.92
C THR A 50 3.56 -15.68 14.36
N GLY A 51 4.32 -15.05 15.28
CA GLY A 51 4.00 -15.06 16.71
C GLY A 51 2.75 -14.23 17.03
N PRO A 52 2.25 -14.31 18.29
CA PRO A 52 0.97 -13.71 18.67
C PRO A 52 0.85 -12.19 18.41
N LYS A 53 1.92 -11.44 18.67
CA LYS A 53 1.91 -9.99 18.48
C LYS A 53 1.73 -9.61 17.02
N ARG A 54 2.51 -10.23 16.13
CA ARG A 54 2.43 -9.96 14.70
C ARG A 54 1.13 -10.50 14.11
N SER A 55 0.65 -11.63 14.60
CA SER A 55 -0.64 -12.19 14.18
C SER A 55 -1.80 -11.23 14.46
N ARG A 56 -1.79 -10.54 15.61
CA ARG A 56 -2.80 -9.54 15.95
C ARG A 56 -2.72 -8.33 15.00
N MET A 57 -1.52 -7.90 14.65
CA MET A 57 -1.33 -6.82 13.68
C MET A 57 -1.89 -7.19 12.31
N VAL A 58 -1.63 -8.43 11.88
CA VAL A 58 -2.15 -8.94 10.61
C VAL A 58 -3.68 -8.98 10.62
N LYS A 59 -4.29 -9.46 11.69
CA LYS A 59 -5.76 -9.45 11.83
C LYS A 59 -6.33 -8.05 11.72
N THR A 60 -5.71 -7.09 12.39
CA THR A 60 -6.13 -5.69 12.32
C THR A 60 -6.02 -5.17 10.89
N ALA A 61 -4.94 -5.48 10.19
CA ALA A 61 -4.76 -5.06 8.80
C ALA A 61 -5.85 -5.62 7.89
N ILE A 62 -6.20 -6.89 8.05
CA ILE A 62 -7.27 -7.52 7.28
C ILE A 62 -8.61 -6.85 7.56
N GLU A 63 -8.95 -6.67 8.84
CA GLU A 63 -10.22 -6.03 9.24
C GLU A 63 -10.33 -4.61 8.69
N MET A 64 -9.29 -3.80 8.82
CA MET A 64 -9.29 -2.43 8.31
C MET A 64 -9.37 -2.39 6.79
N SER A 65 -8.79 -3.37 6.10
CA SER A 65 -8.87 -3.45 4.64
C SER A 65 -10.30 -3.55 4.15
N PHE A 66 -11.16 -4.28 4.87
CA PHE A 66 -12.56 -4.44 4.50
C PHE A 66 -13.48 -3.36 5.08
N SER A 67 -13.14 -2.79 6.24
CA SER A 67 -14.03 -1.84 6.94
C SER A 67 -13.73 -0.38 6.64
N LYS A 68 -12.48 0.00 6.43
CA LYS A 68 -12.07 1.41 6.25
C LYS A 68 -11.43 1.70 4.89
N PHE A 69 -10.87 0.69 4.26
CA PHE A 69 -10.24 0.82 2.94
C PHE A 69 -11.10 0.10 1.91
N LYS A 70 -10.63 -0.01 0.70
CA LYS A 70 -11.32 -0.73 -0.36
C LYS A 70 -10.46 -1.87 -0.84
N VAL A 71 -10.98 -3.09 -0.78
CA VAL A 71 -10.31 -4.25 -1.35
C VAL A 71 -10.60 -4.30 -2.85
N VAL A 72 -9.57 -4.44 -3.67
CA VAL A 72 -9.69 -4.50 -5.12
C VAL A 72 -9.13 -5.80 -5.66
N ASN A 73 -9.72 -6.29 -6.73
CA ASN A 73 -9.22 -7.48 -7.41
C ASN A 73 -8.15 -7.08 -8.39
N VAL A 74 -7.00 -7.74 -8.31
CA VAL A 74 -5.91 -7.54 -9.27
C VAL A 74 -5.69 -8.83 -10.05
N LEU A 75 -5.17 -8.70 -11.27
CA LEU A 75 -4.81 -9.87 -12.06
C LEU A 75 -3.72 -10.63 -11.32
N LYS A 76 -3.94 -11.93 -11.13
CA LYS A 76 -2.96 -12.78 -10.47
C LYS A 76 -1.70 -12.84 -11.32
N SER A 77 -0.58 -12.49 -10.67
CA SER A 77 0.73 -12.55 -11.24
C SER A 77 1.58 -13.48 -10.39
N ARG A 78 2.76 -13.82 -10.90
CA ARG A 78 3.73 -14.66 -10.20
C ARG A 78 4.12 -14.07 -8.84
N HIS A 79 4.17 -12.75 -8.75
CA HIS A 79 4.56 -12.02 -7.54
C HIS A 79 3.57 -10.91 -7.27
N VAL A 80 3.35 -10.64 -5.97
CA VAL A 80 2.47 -9.56 -5.51
C VAL A 80 2.92 -8.21 -6.06
N ASP A 81 4.24 -7.95 -6.08
CA ASP A 81 4.79 -6.70 -6.58
C ASP A 81 4.44 -6.45 -8.04
N GLU A 82 4.51 -7.48 -8.89
CA GLU A 82 4.14 -7.37 -10.30
C GLU A 82 2.66 -7.03 -10.46
N ALA A 83 1.81 -7.66 -9.67
CA ALA A 83 0.37 -7.38 -9.69
C ALA A 83 0.08 -5.93 -9.30
N ILE A 84 0.78 -5.41 -8.30
CA ILE A 84 0.64 -4.01 -7.86
C ILE A 84 1.09 -3.05 -8.97
N ILE A 85 2.25 -3.31 -9.56
CA ILE A 85 2.79 -2.46 -10.64
C ILE A 85 1.82 -2.43 -11.82
N ASP A 86 1.35 -3.59 -12.27
CA ASP A 86 0.42 -3.69 -13.39
C ASP A 86 -0.88 -2.95 -13.12
N TYR A 87 -1.44 -3.13 -11.93
CA TYR A 87 -2.66 -2.43 -11.54
C TYR A 87 -2.46 -0.91 -11.54
N ALA A 88 -1.35 -0.45 -10.94
CA ALA A 88 -1.06 0.98 -10.84
C ALA A 88 -0.90 1.62 -12.22
N ILE A 89 -0.23 0.95 -13.13
CA ILE A 89 -0.05 1.43 -14.52
C ILE A 89 -1.41 1.49 -15.24
N THR A 90 -2.17 0.40 -15.16
CA THR A 90 -3.45 0.26 -15.87
C THR A 90 -4.48 1.28 -15.39
N HIS A 91 -4.57 1.49 -14.07
CA HIS A 91 -5.58 2.37 -13.46
C HIS A 91 -5.04 3.76 -13.10
N LYS A 92 -3.77 4.03 -13.40
CA LYS A 92 -3.11 5.31 -13.11
C LYS A 92 -3.23 5.68 -11.63
N CYS A 93 -2.98 4.70 -10.76
CA CYS A 93 -2.99 4.89 -9.31
C CYS A 93 -1.61 5.27 -8.80
N ALA A 94 -1.58 5.98 -7.66
CA ALA A 94 -0.37 6.07 -6.86
C ALA A 94 -0.13 4.73 -6.16
N VAL A 95 1.09 4.49 -5.72
CA VAL A 95 1.45 3.29 -4.95
C VAL A 95 2.05 3.72 -3.61
N ALA A 96 1.60 3.07 -2.54
CA ALA A 96 2.16 3.27 -1.20
C ALA A 96 2.96 2.03 -0.81
N THR A 97 4.25 2.22 -0.55
CA THR A 97 5.16 1.15 -0.18
C THR A 97 6.31 1.67 0.66
N ILE A 98 6.85 0.81 1.54
CA ILE A 98 8.11 1.07 2.24
C ILE A 98 9.24 0.17 1.72
N ASP A 99 8.96 -0.67 0.75
CA ASP A 99 9.94 -1.57 0.13
C ASP A 99 10.76 -0.80 -0.90
N ARG A 100 12.08 -0.77 -0.73
CA ARG A 100 13.00 -0.03 -1.61
C ARG A 100 13.08 -0.63 -3.00
N ASP A 101 13.03 -1.96 -3.11
CA ASP A 101 13.13 -2.63 -4.41
C ASP A 101 11.87 -2.38 -5.24
N LEU A 102 10.70 -2.49 -4.62
CA LEU A 102 9.44 -2.16 -5.29
C LEU A 102 9.44 -0.69 -5.73
N ARG A 103 9.90 0.21 -4.87
CA ARG A 103 9.99 1.63 -5.17
C ARG A 103 10.84 1.92 -6.40
N ARG A 104 12.02 1.28 -6.51
CA ARG A 104 12.89 1.44 -7.69
C ARG A 104 12.19 1.00 -8.97
N ARG A 105 11.48 -0.12 -8.94
CA ARG A 105 10.74 -0.63 -10.09
C ARG A 105 9.61 0.32 -10.49
N LEU A 106 8.90 0.88 -9.51
CA LEU A 106 7.81 1.84 -9.74
C LEU A 106 8.32 3.15 -10.33
N MET A 107 9.49 3.62 -9.93
CA MET A 107 10.08 4.86 -10.43
C MET A 107 10.32 4.81 -11.95
N LEU A 108 10.60 3.63 -12.48
CA LEU A 108 10.79 3.46 -13.93
C LEU A 108 9.49 3.64 -14.72
N ASN A 109 8.35 3.57 -14.06
CA ASN A 109 7.04 3.66 -14.69
C ASN A 109 6.35 5.02 -14.47
N ASN A 110 7.09 6.00 -13.95
CA ASN A 110 6.62 7.38 -13.81
C ASN A 110 5.33 7.50 -12.98
N LEU A 111 5.24 6.75 -11.89
CA LEU A 111 4.09 6.73 -10.99
C LEU A 111 4.35 7.61 -9.77
N VAL A 112 3.26 8.11 -9.18
CA VAL A 112 3.33 8.75 -7.87
C VAL A 112 3.55 7.66 -6.83
N ILE A 113 4.58 7.83 -5.99
CA ILE A 113 4.93 6.87 -4.95
C ILE A 113 4.87 7.57 -3.60
N LEU A 114 4.09 6.99 -2.69
CA LEU A 114 4.01 7.43 -1.31
C LEU A 114 4.74 6.41 -0.44
N THR A 115 5.40 6.89 0.59
CA THR A 115 6.10 6.05 1.56
C THR A 115 5.97 6.63 2.96
N LEU A 116 6.56 5.97 3.94
CA LEU A 116 6.57 6.44 5.31
C LEU A 116 7.99 6.78 5.74
N SER A 117 8.14 7.91 6.42
CA SER A 117 9.38 8.31 7.04
C SER A 117 9.06 8.89 8.41
N LYS A 118 9.64 8.33 9.46
CA LYS A 118 9.40 8.77 10.84
C LYS A 118 7.90 8.86 11.18
N ASN A 119 7.14 7.85 10.77
CA ASN A 119 5.69 7.76 10.95
C ASN A 119 4.90 8.90 10.30
N LYS A 120 5.43 9.44 9.22
CA LYS A 120 4.76 10.46 8.39
C LYS A 120 4.64 9.96 6.97
N LEU A 121 3.50 10.23 6.35
CA LEU A 121 3.30 9.94 4.94
C LEU A 121 4.03 11.00 4.12
N ILE A 122 4.86 10.56 3.19
CA ILE A 122 5.62 11.45 2.31
C ILE A 122 5.54 11.00 0.86
N ILE A 123 5.80 11.94 -0.04
CA ILE A 123 5.90 11.67 -1.47
C ILE A 123 7.34 11.24 -1.76
N ALA A 124 7.53 10.00 -2.19
CA ALA A 124 8.86 9.49 -2.56
C ALA A 124 9.20 9.78 -4.01
N SER A 125 8.19 9.84 -4.89
CA SER A 125 8.35 10.19 -6.29
C SER A 125 7.04 10.70 -6.85
N GLN A 126 7.12 11.61 -7.83
CA GLN A 126 5.99 12.13 -8.55
C GLN A 126 6.15 11.89 -10.04
N SER A 127 5.01 11.71 -10.71
CA SER A 127 4.98 11.68 -12.16
C SER A 127 5.47 13.01 -12.71
N LYS A 128 6.39 12.97 -13.65
CA LYS A 128 6.81 14.15 -14.42
C LYS A 128 5.85 14.30 -15.60
N THR A 129 5.06 15.31 -15.59
CA THR A 129 4.20 15.66 -16.72
C THR A 129 4.75 16.86 -17.47
#